data_20eada775891e487bb6f7ed78e1c693a
#
_entry.id   20eada775891e487bb6f7ed78e1c693a
#
_cell.length_a   1.000
_cell.length_b   1.000
_cell.length_c   1.000
_cell.angle_alpha   90.00
_cell.angle_beta   90.00
_cell.angle_gamma   90.00
#
_symmetry.space_group_name_H-M   'P 1'
#
loop_
_entity.id
_entity.type
_entity.pdbx_description
1 polymer ?
#
loop_
_entity_poly.entity_id
_entity_poly.type
_entity_poly.pdbx_seq_one_letter_code
_entity_poly.pdbx_strand_id
1 'polypeptide(L)'
;MFSAKVMLLGDMGVGKTSIMHRLVHDRFDGEYKSTLGVEVLSYDVPADPVRGDEATRLVLWDTDGDFGMRIFDTVYVTGASAAIVVSDVTRPQTVTRMVELARGFETRFPGRPYRALVNKIDLAEAPGSAEQIGQLARSSVRLVSAKSGAGVVEAFAELAETIRRRQL
;
A
#
# COMPACT_ATOMS: atom_id res chain seq x y z
N MET A 1 -12.35 8.74 17.03
CA MET A 1 -11.42 8.54 15.90
C MET A 1 -10.86 7.13 15.99
N PHE A 2 -11.03 6.35 14.96
CA PHE A 2 -10.48 5.00 14.86
C PHE A 2 -9.06 5.05 14.30
N SER A 3 -8.15 4.23 14.84
CA SER A 3 -6.75 4.19 14.41
C SER A 3 -6.38 2.77 13.94
N ALA A 4 -5.70 2.67 12.80
CA ALA A 4 -5.33 1.40 12.20
C ALA A 4 -3.88 1.41 11.70
N LYS A 5 -3.14 0.35 11.99
CA LYS A 5 -1.79 0.14 11.48
C LYS A 5 -1.84 -0.44 10.08
N VAL A 6 -1.18 0.21 9.12
CA VAL A 6 -1.09 -0.21 7.72
C VAL A 6 0.37 -0.42 7.35
N MET A 7 0.70 -1.62 6.90
CA MET A 7 2.04 -1.94 6.39
C MET A 7 2.18 -1.55 4.93
N LEU A 8 3.27 -0.89 4.56
CA LEU A 8 3.65 -0.68 3.16
C LEU A 8 4.73 -1.70 2.78
N LEU A 9 4.41 -2.57 1.85
CA LEU A 9 5.24 -3.70 1.44
C LEU A 9 5.56 -3.62 -0.05
N GLY A 10 6.69 -4.17 -0.48
CA GLY A 10 7.12 -4.19 -1.87
C GLY A 10 8.64 -4.13 -2.00
N ASP A 11 9.14 -4.43 -3.19
CA ASP A 11 10.57 -4.38 -3.50
C ASP A 11 11.16 -2.97 -3.37
N MET A 12 12.47 -2.91 -3.34
CA MET A 12 13.21 -1.64 -3.37
C MET A 12 12.88 -0.85 -4.65
N GLY A 13 12.72 0.46 -4.49
CA GLY A 13 12.54 1.38 -5.62
C GLY A 13 11.17 1.32 -6.31
N VAL A 14 10.20 0.58 -5.77
CA VAL A 14 8.83 0.56 -6.34
C VAL A 14 8.04 1.83 -6.04
N GLY A 15 8.46 2.62 -5.04
CA GLY A 15 7.85 3.89 -4.69
C GLY A 15 6.96 3.85 -3.45
N LYS A 16 7.17 2.93 -2.49
CA LYS A 16 6.43 2.89 -1.22
C LYS A 16 6.52 4.22 -0.48
N THR A 17 7.75 4.69 -0.27
CA THR A 17 8.02 5.98 0.39
C THR A 17 7.41 7.14 -0.38
N SER A 18 7.52 7.14 -1.72
CA SER A 18 6.95 8.19 -2.57
C SER A 18 5.43 8.22 -2.50
N ILE A 19 4.77 7.07 -2.45
CA ILE A 19 3.32 6.96 -2.25
C ILE A 19 2.92 7.55 -0.89
N MET A 20 3.63 7.18 0.16
CA MET A 20 3.38 7.69 1.51
C MET A 20 3.55 9.21 1.60
N HIS A 21 4.64 9.75 1.01
CA HIS A 21 4.87 11.19 0.98
C HIS A 21 3.85 11.94 0.11
N ARG A 22 3.41 11.34 -1.00
CA ARG A 22 2.32 11.90 -1.81
C ARG A 22 1.03 11.99 -0.99
N LEU A 23 0.69 10.93 -0.26
CA LEU A 23 -0.52 10.89 0.56
C LEU A 23 -0.48 11.92 1.69
N VAL A 24 0.62 11.94 2.45
CA VAL A 24 0.72 12.73 3.70
C VAL A 24 1.08 14.19 3.43
N HIS A 25 1.95 14.45 2.47
CA HIS A 25 2.52 15.79 2.19
C HIS A 25 2.11 16.37 0.86
N ASP A 26 1.40 15.63 0.01
CA ASP A 26 1.00 16.01 -1.37
C ASP A 26 2.19 16.49 -2.22
N ARG A 27 3.31 15.78 -2.11
CA ARG A 27 4.53 16.10 -2.88
C ARG A 27 5.22 14.84 -3.38
N PHE A 28 5.98 15.00 -4.46
CA PHE A 28 6.83 13.97 -5.04
C PHE A 28 8.27 14.48 -5.12
N ASP A 29 9.20 13.72 -4.54
CA ASP A 29 10.63 13.93 -4.70
C ASP A 29 11.13 12.98 -5.78
N GLY A 30 11.67 13.53 -6.88
CA GLY A 30 12.16 12.74 -8.01
C GLY A 30 13.47 11.99 -7.74
N GLU A 31 14.15 12.27 -6.63
CA GLU A 31 15.36 11.56 -6.25
C GLU A 31 15.03 10.27 -5.50
N TYR A 32 15.57 9.15 -6.01
CA TYR A 32 15.47 7.88 -5.31
C TYR A 32 16.33 7.92 -4.05
N LYS A 33 15.69 7.63 -2.92
CA LYS A 33 16.37 7.43 -1.64
C LYS A 33 15.96 6.07 -1.07
N SER A 34 16.93 5.26 -0.70
CA SER A 34 16.64 3.99 -0.01
C SER A 34 16.06 4.26 1.36
N THR A 35 14.99 3.52 1.70
CA THR A 35 14.47 3.49 3.06
C THR A 35 15.32 2.53 3.89
N LEU A 36 15.91 3.04 4.97
CA LEU A 36 16.66 2.22 5.92
C LEU A 36 15.76 1.91 7.12
N GLY A 37 15.48 0.63 7.33
CA GLY A 37 14.61 0.18 8.42
C GLY A 37 13.14 0.49 8.17
N VAL A 38 12.55 1.33 8.99
CA VAL A 38 11.11 1.66 8.96
C VAL A 38 10.90 3.14 9.18
N GLU A 39 10.07 3.76 8.34
CA GLU A 39 9.56 5.12 8.54
C GLU A 39 8.06 5.04 8.88
N VAL A 40 7.61 5.78 9.88
CA VAL A 40 6.21 5.78 10.32
C VAL A 40 5.62 7.18 10.18
N LEU A 41 4.55 7.30 9.41
CA LEU A 41 3.76 8.52 9.26
C LEU A 41 2.28 8.23 9.51
N SER A 42 1.51 9.27 9.82
CA SER A 42 0.06 9.15 9.99
C SER A 42 -0.68 9.95 8.92
N TYR A 43 -1.82 9.41 8.50
CA TYR A 43 -2.74 10.07 7.59
C TYR A 43 -4.17 9.91 8.09
N ASP A 44 -4.88 11.04 8.23
CA ASP A 44 -6.27 11.04 8.70
C ASP A 44 -7.23 11.05 7.50
N VAL A 45 -7.95 9.96 7.33
CA VAL A 45 -9.06 9.88 6.38
C VAL A 45 -10.29 10.52 7.03
N PRO A 46 -10.84 11.59 6.42
CA PRO A 46 -11.97 12.30 6.99
C PRO A 46 -13.19 11.40 7.22
N ALA A 47 -13.99 11.76 8.21
CA ALA A 47 -15.31 11.18 8.37
C ALA A 47 -16.20 11.51 7.17
N ASP A 48 -17.04 10.56 6.76
CA ASP A 48 -18.11 10.84 5.81
C ASP A 48 -19.40 11.07 6.59
N PRO A 49 -19.85 12.34 6.73
CA PRO A 49 -21.05 12.66 7.50
C PRO A 49 -22.34 12.09 6.88
N VAL A 50 -22.34 11.83 5.57
CA VAL A 50 -23.50 11.25 4.87
C VAL A 50 -23.67 9.78 5.25
N ARG A 51 -22.56 9.08 5.48
CA ARG A 51 -22.55 7.67 5.89
C ARG A 51 -22.55 7.47 7.40
N GLY A 52 -22.37 8.53 8.18
CA GLY A 52 -22.24 8.46 9.63
C GLY A 52 -20.94 7.83 10.10
N ASP A 53 -19.92 7.83 9.23
CA ASP A 53 -18.61 7.24 9.51
C ASP A 53 -17.77 8.13 10.42
N GLU A 54 -16.90 7.52 11.22
CA GLU A 54 -15.89 8.24 11.98
C GLU A 54 -14.62 8.48 11.14
N ALA A 55 -13.87 9.53 11.47
CA ALA A 55 -12.54 9.73 10.93
C ALA A 55 -11.61 8.56 11.30
N THR A 56 -10.78 8.15 10.34
CA THR A 56 -9.87 7.02 10.53
C THR A 56 -8.42 7.50 10.39
N ARG A 57 -7.63 7.29 11.43
CA ARG A 57 -6.19 7.51 11.37
C ARG A 57 -5.49 6.26 10.87
N LEU A 58 -4.86 6.36 9.71
CA LEU A 58 -3.98 5.32 9.19
C LEU A 58 -2.56 5.60 9.69
N VAL A 59 -1.99 4.68 10.45
CA VAL A 59 -0.59 4.73 10.87
C VAL A 59 0.19 3.88 9.89
N LEU A 60 0.93 4.56 9.01
CA LEU A 60 1.61 3.96 7.85
C LEU A 60 3.04 3.56 8.23
N TRP A 61 3.36 2.30 8.06
CA TRP A 61 4.68 1.72 8.32
C TRP A 61 5.36 1.40 7.00
N ASP A 62 6.21 2.33 6.54
CA ASP A 62 7.02 2.14 5.33
C ASP A 62 8.26 1.32 5.67
N THR A 63 8.36 0.14 5.07
CA THR A 63 9.42 -0.84 5.36
C THR A 63 10.46 -0.90 4.25
N ASP A 64 11.69 -1.25 4.63
CA ASP A 64 12.77 -1.50 3.69
C ASP A 64 12.40 -2.66 2.76
N GLY A 65 12.54 -2.45 1.45
CA GLY A 65 12.26 -3.46 0.43
C GLY A 65 13.20 -4.68 0.49
N ASP A 66 14.36 -4.56 1.12
CA ASP A 66 15.29 -5.67 1.32
C ASP A 66 14.74 -6.79 2.20
N PHE A 67 13.73 -6.51 3.03
CA PHE A 67 13.09 -7.58 3.80
C PHE A 67 12.50 -8.66 2.92
N GLY A 68 11.92 -8.31 1.77
CA GLY A 68 11.17 -9.25 0.94
C GLY A 68 10.15 -10.00 1.78
N MET A 69 10.00 -11.32 1.57
CA MET A 69 9.08 -12.16 2.35
C MET A 69 9.47 -12.28 3.83
N ARG A 70 10.72 -12.01 4.20
CA ARG A 70 11.16 -12.04 5.60
C ARG A 70 10.50 -10.97 6.47
N ILE A 71 9.84 -9.99 5.87
CA ILE A 71 9.10 -8.96 6.61
C ILE A 71 8.08 -9.60 7.57
N PHE A 72 7.49 -10.74 7.19
CA PHE A 72 6.51 -11.44 8.01
C PHE A 72 7.10 -12.12 9.26
N ASP A 73 8.41 -12.28 9.31
CA ASP A 73 9.15 -12.80 10.46
C ASP A 73 9.62 -11.71 11.41
N THR A 74 9.37 -10.45 11.08
CA THR A 74 9.78 -9.30 11.89
C THR A 74 8.69 -8.87 12.85
N VAL A 75 9.09 -8.12 13.89
CA VAL A 75 8.14 -7.49 14.82
C VAL A 75 7.33 -6.35 14.17
N TYR A 76 7.79 -5.82 13.03
CA TYR A 76 7.16 -4.68 12.37
C TYR A 76 5.73 -4.97 11.91
N VAL A 77 5.42 -6.20 11.52
CA VAL A 77 4.06 -6.57 11.07
C VAL A 77 3.08 -6.82 12.21
N THR A 78 3.56 -6.90 13.44
CA THR A 78 2.71 -7.17 14.60
C THR A 78 1.60 -6.12 14.72
N GLY A 79 0.36 -6.58 14.86
CA GLY A 79 -0.80 -5.70 15.01
C GLY A 79 -1.24 -4.99 13.73
N ALA A 80 -0.74 -5.37 12.56
CA ALA A 80 -1.17 -4.80 11.30
C ALA A 80 -2.67 -5.04 11.05
N SER A 81 -3.42 -3.98 10.82
CA SER A 81 -4.84 -4.06 10.43
C SER A 81 -5.01 -4.29 8.94
N ALA A 82 -4.06 -3.82 8.13
CA ALA A 82 -4.10 -3.91 6.68
C ALA A 82 -2.70 -3.78 6.09
N ALA A 83 -2.60 -4.03 4.77
CA ALA A 83 -1.38 -3.76 4.01
C ALA A 83 -1.66 -3.02 2.70
N ILE A 84 -0.72 -2.20 2.30
CA ILE A 84 -0.55 -1.67 0.94
C ILE A 84 0.67 -2.38 0.37
N VAL A 85 0.49 -3.10 -0.72
CA VAL A 85 1.58 -3.84 -1.40
C VAL A 85 1.83 -3.18 -2.74
N VAL A 86 3.06 -2.77 -2.99
CA VAL A 86 3.40 -1.90 -4.12
C VAL A 86 4.30 -2.61 -5.12
N SER A 87 4.04 -2.39 -6.41
CA SER A 87 4.91 -2.78 -7.52
C SER A 87 5.19 -1.59 -8.43
N ASP A 88 6.20 -1.74 -9.27
CA ASP A 88 6.58 -0.82 -10.32
C ASP A 88 6.15 -1.40 -11.67
N VAL A 89 5.26 -0.70 -12.38
CA VAL A 89 4.70 -1.16 -13.66
C VAL A 89 5.78 -1.43 -14.71
N THR A 90 6.94 -0.77 -14.61
CA THR A 90 8.06 -0.91 -15.54
C THR A 90 8.98 -2.10 -15.24
N ARG A 91 8.80 -2.74 -14.07
CA ARG A 91 9.64 -3.86 -13.62
C ARG A 91 8.79 -5.08 -13.27
N PRO A 92 8.58 -6.02 -14.19
CA PRO A 92 7.69 -7.18 -14.00
C PRO A 92 8.01 -8.03 -12.76
N GLN A 93 9.28 -8.17 -12.39
CA GLN A 93 9.68 -8.92 -11.19
C GLN A 93 9.14 -8.31 -9.89
N THR A 94 8.92 -6.99 -9.85
CA THR A 94 8.31 -6.35 -8.68
C THR A 94 6.82 -6.64 -8.57
N VAL A 95 6.16 -6.89 -9.70
CA VAL A 95 4.76 -7.32 -9.73
C VAL A 95 4.62 -8.74 -9.21
N THR A 96 5.52 -9.66 -9.59
CA THR A 96 5.58 -11.00 -9.02
C THR A 96 5.76 -10.95 -7.50
N ARG A 97 6.68 -10.12 -7.03
CA ARG A 97 6.90 -9.92 -5.59
C ARG A 97 5.67 -9.36 -4.89
N MET A 98 4.98 -8.41 -5.51
CA MET A 98 3.73 -7.85 -4.97
C MET A 98 2.68 -8.95 -4.74
N VAL A 99 2.50 -9.84 -5.70
CA VAL A 99 1.55 -10.95 -5.58
C VAL A 99 1.95 -11.90 -4.44
N GLU A 100 3.23 -12.24 -4.33
CA GLU A 100 3.75 -13.08 -3.24
C GLU A 100 3.52 -12.44 -1.87
N LEU A 101 3.82 -11.14 -1.73
CA LEU A 101 3.63 -10.39 -0.48
C LEU A 101 2.15 -10.27 -0.11
N ALA A 102 1.27 -10.03 -1.07
CA ALA A 102 -0.17 -9.97 -0.84
C ALA A 102 -0.70 -11.30 -0.30
N ARG A 103 -0.30 -12.41 -0.90
CA ARG A 103 -0.67 -13.75 -0.45
C ARG A 103 -0.07 -14.08 0.93
N GLY A 104 1.18 -13.69 1.17
CA GLY A 104 1.83 -13.82 2.46
C GLY A 104 1.08 -13.06 3.56
N PHE A 105 0.61 -11.86 3.25
CA PHE A 105 -0.19 -11.06 4.18
C PHE A 105 -1.54 -11.73 4.49
N GLU A 106 -2.25 -12.21 3.48
CA GLU A 106 -3.51 -12.94 3.67
C GLU A 106 -3.33 -14.19 4.55
N THR A 107 -2.25 -14.91 4.35
CA THR A 107 -1.93 -16.12 5.14
C THR A 107 -1.59 -15.77 6.59
N ARG A 108 -0.81 -14.71 6.78
CA ARG A 108 -0.37 -14.28 8.12
C ARG A 108 -1.47 -13.60 8.92
N PHE A 109 -2.37 -12.90 8.24
CA PHE A 109 -3.45 -12.11 8.83
C PHE A 109 -4.80 -12.41 8.16
N PRO A 110 -5.38 -13.60 8.39
CA PRO A 110 -6.65 -13.97 7.78
C PRO A 110 -7.75 -12.94 8.07
N GLY A 111 -8.51 -12.56 7.05
CA GLY A 111 -9.61 -11.61 7.17
C GLY A 111 -9.22 -10.13 7.17
N ARG A 112 -7.94 -9.80 7.19
CA ARG A 112 -7.46 -8.42 7.10
C ARG A 112 -7.24 -8.03 5.65
N PRO A 113 -7.69 -6.81 5.26
CA PRO A 113 -7.62 -6.38 3.86
C PRO A 113 -6.23 -5.94 3.45
N TYR A 114 -5.97 -6.02 2.14
CA TYR A 114 -4.85 -5.35 1.50
C TYR A 114 -5.33 -4.62 0.25
N ARG A 115 -4.50 -3.72 -0.26
CA ARG A 115 -4.58 -3.19 -1.62
C ARG A 115 -3.24 -3.38 -2.29
N ALA A 116 -3.28 -3.88 -3.53
CA ALA A 116 -2.11 -4.04 -4.39
C ALA A 116 -2.04 -2.84 -5.33
N LEU A 117 -1.04 -2.00 -5.17
CA LEU A 117 -0.88 -0.78 -5.96
C LEU A 117 0.21 -0.99 -7.02
N VAL A 118 -0.19 -0.92 -8.29
CA VAL A 118 0.74 -0.89 -9.42
C VAL A 118 1.09 0.56 -9.67
N ASN A 119 2.30 0.93 -9.25
CA ASN A 119 2.78 2.32 -9.28
C ASN A 119 3.51 2.66 -10.58
N LYS A 120 3.73 3.95 -10.78
CA LYS A 120 4.44 4.54 -11.93
C LYS A 120 3.70 4.37 -13.25
N ILE A 121 2.36 4.40 -13.21
CA ILE A 121 1.53 4.31 -14.43
C ILE A 121 1.73 5.50 -15.39
N ASP A 122 2.33 6.59 -14.90
CA ASP A 122 2.78 7.71 -15.74
C ASP A 122 3.90 7.32 -16.72
N LEU A 123 4.60 6.21 -16.48
CA LEU A 123 5.69 5.70 -17.32
C LEU A 123 5.26 4.60 -18.30
N ALA A 124 4.06 4.03 -18.14
CA ALA A 124 3.57 2.96 -19.02
C ALA A 124 2.03 2.93 -19.04
N GLU A 125 1.44 2.73 -20.23
CA GLU A 125 -0.02 2.71 -20.42
C GLU A 125 -0.69 1.45 -19.88
N ALA A 126 0.04 0.32 -19.84
CA ALA A 126 -0.49 -0.96 -19.37
C ALA A 126 0.55 -1.71 -18.55
N PRO A 127 0.11 -2.43 -17.49
CA PRO A 127 1.01 -3.29 -16.73
C PRO A 127 1.58 -4.40 -17.64
N GLY A 128 2.91 -4.50 -17.71
CA GLY A 128 3.59 -5.57 -18.46
C GLY A 128 3.39 -6.98 -17.89
N SER A 129 2.63 -7.12 -16.79
CA SER A 129 2.41 -8.36 -16.04
C SER A 129 0.93 -8.57 -15.72
N ALA A 130 0.04 -8.27 -16.66
CA ALA A 130 -1.41 -8.37 -16.47
C ALA A 130 -1.86 -9.76 -15.98
N GLU A 131 -1.21 -10.83 -16.45
CA GLU A 131 -1.51 -12.20 -16.04
C GLU A 131 -1.20 -12.43 -14.54
N GLN A 132 -0.07 -11.92 -14.05
CA GLN A 132 0.31 -12.03 -12.64
C GLN A 132 -0.65 -11.23 -11.74
N ILE A 133 -1.00 -10.02 -12.16
CA ILE A 133 -1.97 -9.17 -11.45
C ILE A 133 -3.34 -9.86 -11.40
N GLY A 134 -3.73 -10.56 -12.46
CA GLY A 134 -4.98 -11.32 -12.54
C GLY A 134 -5.11 -12.45 -11.52
N GLN A 135 -4.04 -12.83 -10.83
CA GLN A 135 -4.09 -13.77 -9.71
C GLN A 135 -4.68 -13.16 -8.43
N LEU A 136 -4.75 -11.84 -8.36
CA LEU A 136 -5.36 -11.11 -7.24
C LEU A 136 -6.79 -10.70 -7.58
N ALA A 137 -7.64 -10.55 -6.55
CA ALA A 137 -8.98 -10.05 -6.74
C ALA A 137 -8.95 -8.63 -7.34
N ARG A 138 -9.76 -8.37 -8.37
CA ARG A 138 -9.84 -7.05 -9.02
C ARG A 138 -10.12 -5.92 -8.06
N SER A 139 -10.96 -6.16 -7.04
CA SER A 139 -11.28 -5.18 -6.00
C SER A 139 -10.07 -4.79 -5.13
N SER A 140 -9.01 -5.58 -5.15
CA SER A 140 -7.79 -5.34 -4.36
C SER A 140 -6.69 -4.63 -5.13
N VAL A 141 -6.82 -4.51 -6.48
CA VAL A 141 -5.77 -3.93 -7.34
C VAL A 141 -6.14 -2.52 -7.78
N ARG A 142 -5.18 -1.60 -7.69
CA ARG A 142 -5.30 -0.22 -8.18
C ARG A 142 -4.06 0.19 -8.96
N LEU A 143 -4.27 0.92 -10.03
CA LEU A 143 -3.21 1.55 -10.82
C LEU A 143 -3.01 2.97 -10.29
N VAL A 144 -1.77 3.32 -9.92
CA VAL A 144 -1.48 4.59 -9.27
C VAL A 144 -0.21 5.24 -9.81
N SER A 145 -0.07 6.54 -9.57
CA SER A 145 1.16 7.28 -9.79
C SER A 145 1.45 8.18 -8.60
N ALA A 146 2.50 7.89 -7.85
CA ALA A 146 2.97 8.78 -6.79
C ALA A 146 3.45 10.12 -7.38
N LYS A 147 3.96 10.12 -8.61
CA LYS A 147 4.43 11.32 -9.31
C LYS A 147 3.28 12.29 -9.61
N SER A 148 2.21 11.83 -10.23
CA SER A 148 1.05 12.66 -10.58
C SER A 148 0.02 12.76 -9.45
N GLY A 149 0.04 11.83 -8.51
CA GLY A 149 -0.98 11.68 -7.48
C GLY A 149 -2.16 10.81 -7.88
N ALA A 150 -2.24 10.36 -9.14
CA ALA A 150 -3.37 9.60 -9.64
C ALA A 150 -3.63 8.33 -8.81
N GLY A 151 -4.85 8.18 -8.32
CA GLY A 151 -5.33 6.99 -7.62
C GLY A 151 -4.83 6.80 -6.19
N VAL A 152 -3.90 7.62 -5.70
CA VAL A 152 -3.26 7.40 -4.39
C VAL A 152 -4.24 7.65 -3.25
N VAL A 153 -4.83 8.82 -3.16
CA VAL A 153 -5.77 9.18 -2.07
C VAL A 153 -6.97 8.24 -2.06
N GLU A 154 -7.50 7.92 -3.23
CA GLU A 154 -8.66 7.04 -3.41
C GLU A 154 -8.38 5.63 -2.89
N ALA A 155 -7.20 5.08 -3.16
CA ALA A 155 -6.81 3.74 -2.70
C ALA A 155 -6.76 3.65 -1.16
N PHE A 156 -6.22 4.67 -0.50
CA PHE A 156 -6.16 4.70 0.96
C PHE A 156 -7.53 4.96 1.60
N ALA A 157 -8.36 5.80 0.98
CA ALA A 157 -9.74 6.03 1.44
C ALA A 157 -10.57 4.74 1.38
N GLU A 158 -10.50 4.00 0.29
CA GLU A 158 -11.18 2.71 0.13
C GLU A 158 -10.69 1.67 1.16
N LEU A 159 -9.38 1.66 1.42
CA LEU A 159 -8.80 0.77 2.43
C LEU A 159 -9.31 1.12 3.82
N ALA A 160 -9.33 2.40 4.18
CA ALA A 160 -9.85 2.89 5.46
C ALA A 160 -11.32 2.50 5.66
N GLU A 161 -12.15 2.64 4.62
CA GLU A 161 -13.54 2.21 4.67
C GLU A 161 -13.67 0.71 4.93
N THR A 162 -12.84 -0.10 4.27
CA THR A 162 -12.85 -1.55 4.47
C THR A 162 -12.43 -1.92 5.89
N ILE A 163 -11.42 -1.26 6.44
CA ILE A 163 -10.96 -1.46 7.82
C ILE A 163 -12.08 -1.15 8.80
N ARG A 164 -12.75 0.00 8.64
CA ARG A 164 -13.88 0.40 9.50
C ARG A 164 -15.01 -0.61 9.48
N ARG A 165 -15.43 -1.04 8.28
CA ARG A 165 -16.50 -2.03 8.13
C ARG A 165 -16.20 -3.36 8.79
N ARG A 166 -14.93 -3.75 8.82
CA ARG A 166 -14.48 -5.01 9.44
C ARG A 166 -14.10 -4.85 10.91
N GLN A 167 -14.08 -3.63 11.42
CA GLN A 167 -13.69 -3.30 12.80
C GLN A 167 -12.27 -3.81 13.16
N LEU A 168 -11.29 -3.54 12.28
CA LEU A 168 -9.90 -4.02 12.38
C LEU A 168 -8.94 -2.98 12.93
#